data_96e3dc94b1443ea89f6e2c3737879f6c
#
_entry.id   96e3dc94b1443ea89f6e2c3737879f6c
#
_cell.length_a   1.000
_cell.length_b   1.000
_cell.length_c   1.000
_cell.angle_alpha   90.00
_cell.angle_beta   90.00
_cell.angle_gamma   90.00
#
_symmetry.space_group_name_H-M   'P 1'
#
loop_
_entity.id
_entity.type
_entity.pdbx_description
1 polymer ?
#
loop_
_entity_poly.entity_id
_entity_poly.type
_entity_poly.pdbx_seq_one_letter_code
_entity_poly.pdbx_strand_id
1 'polypeptide(L)'
;MKKLEHRAIICLLIAAVLVIGVGIFVFRFVTQGADWATYAYNSHIFANGELISGSLYDVNGTLLVGNKDGKAAWLKDATARRAVAHAVGDSRGNVATGALSAYQDKMIGYNIVTGTYSITGKGNDITLTVNKDISKTAYNALAGRKGCVGVYNYKTGEILCMVSTPSFDPKNPPSAAKAASGTFVNKFLRGTMTPGSIFKLVTSAAVIENYDDYQNWSYTCTGSRTIGGQKVTCTQAHGRENFSQALANSCNCAFSVLTQKVGASVMKDYVKKTGLTEAYDIDGITNARGTFKFPAYEPLSLAWAGIGQWKDQLNPCSMLVYLSAIAGDGHGVEPRFIHTSGSEGKTTDQMIDASTASILRRMMRNNVTSNYGQANYPGLEIYAKSGTAEVGTANSTAWFCGFIRNEGYPYAFIVCVENGGNGSAVAGPVANTVMQKVVSTESARTQ
;
A
#
# COMPACT_ATOMS: atom_id res chain seq x y z
N MET A 1 63.66 -10.87 30.82
CA MET A 1 62.26 -10.86 31.27
C MET A 1 61.37 -9.89 30.45
N LYS A 2 61.68 -8.61 30.34
CA LYS A 2 60.83 -7.64 29.56
C LYS A 2 60.52 -8.02 28.10
N LYS A 3 61.42 -8.69 27.36
CA LYS A 3 61.18 -9.17 26.00
C LYS A 3 60.17 -10.34 25.94
N LEU A 4 60.11 -11.17 26.98
CA LEU A 4 59.18 -12.30 27.06
C LEU A 4 57.79 -11.82 27.41
N GLU A 5 57.66 -10.88 28.34
CA GLU A 5 56.43 -10.22 28.72
C GLU A 5 55.78 -9.48 27.52
N HIS A 6 56.60 -8.75 26.74
CA HIS A 6 56.11 -8.06 25.55
C HIS A 6 55.57 -9.01 24.48
N ARG A 7 56.26 -10.15 24.26
CA ARG A 7 55.76 -11.20 23.35
C ARG A 7 54.47 -11.86 23.86
N ALA A 8 54.37 -12.11 25.16
CA ALA A 8 53.19 -12.65 25.76
C ALA A 8 51.97 -11.73 25.63
N ILE A 9 52.17 -10.41 25.83
CA ILE A 9 51.13 -9.40 25.65
C ILE A 9 50.67 -9.33 24.17
N ILE A 10 51.60 -9.40 23.21
CA ILE A 10 51.27 -9.42 21.78
C ILE A 10 50.47 -10.67 21.43
N CYS A 11 50.85 -11.85 21.93
CA CYS A 11 50.11 -13.09 21.72
C CYS A 11 48.68 -13.00 22.33
N LEU A 12 48.53 -12.40 23.50
CA LEU A 12 47.25 -12.18 24.15
C LEU A 12 46.37 -11.23 23.35
N LEU A 13 46.92 -10.15 22.80
CA LEU A 13 46.19 -9.22 21.94
C LEU A 13 45.73 -9.90 20.65
N ILE A 14 46.58 -10.69 20.00
CA ILE A 14 46.22 -11.46 18.81
C ILE A 14 45.13 -12.46 19.13
N ALA A 15 45.22 -13.18 20.25
CA ALA A 15 44.19 -14.11 20.70
C ALA A 15 42.86 -13.40 20.98
N ALA A 16 42.88 -12.22 21.61
CA ALA A 16 41.66 -11.42 21.85
C ALA A 16 41.02 -10.96 20.55
N VAL A 17 41.81 -10.48 19.58
CA VAL A 17 41.33 -10.09 18.24
C VAL A 17 40.69 -11.29 17.51
N LEU A 18 41.31 -12.47 17.62
CA LEU A 18 40.77 -13.71 17.03
C LEU A 18 39.44 -14.11 17.66
N VAL A 19 39.32 -14.05 18.98
CA VAL A 19 38.07 -14.36 19.71
C VAL A 19 36.98 -13.37 19.34
N ILE A 20 37.29 -12.07 19.25
CA ILE A 20 36.36 -11.05 18.81
C ILE A 20 35.94 -11.31 17.35
N GLY A 21 36.86 -11.64 16.46
CA GLY A 21 36.60 -11.94 15.06
C GLY A 21 35.68 -13.17 14.90
N VAL A 22 35.95 -14.24 15.67
CA VAL A 22 35.07 -15.42 15.72
C VAL A 22 33.68 -15.07 16.26
N GLY A 23 33.60 -14.26 17.31
CA GLY A 23 32.34 -13.79 17.88
C GLY A 23 31.50 -13.01 16.85
N ILE A 24 32.13 -12.08 16.12
CA ILE A 24 31.46 -11.33 15.03
C ILE A 24 31.03 -12.28 13.90
N PHE A 25 31.87 -13.25 13.53
CA PHE A 25 31.52 -14.24 12.51
C PHE A 25 30.32 -15.07 12.93
N VAL A 26 30.32 -15.60 14.16
CA VAL A 26 29.20 -16.38 14.71
C VAL A 26 27.94 -15.54 14.76
N PHE A 27 28.02 -14.30 15.23
CA PHE A 27 26.89 -13.39 15.25
C PHE A 27 26.32 -13.16 13.83
N ARG A 28 27.19 -12.86 12.85
CA ARG A 28 26.76 -12.70 11.45
C ARG A 28 26.23 -14.00 10.85
N PHE A 29 26.86 -15.12 11.16
CA PHE A 29 26.37 -16.43 10.70
C PHE A 29 24.97 -16.74 11.25
N VAL A 30 24.71 -16.44 12.52
CA VAL A 30 23.38 -16.64 13.14
C VAL A 30 22.34 -15.67 12.56
N THR A 31 22.72 -14.41 12.33
CA THR A 31 21.77 -13.37 11.88
C THR A 31 21.59 -13.29 10.37
N GLN A 32 22.58 -13.70 9.59
CA GLN A 32 22.60 -13.56 8.12
C GLN A 32 22.89 -14.87 7.38
N GLY A 33 23.07 -15.98 8.08
CA GLY A 33 23.43 -17.27 7.46
C GLY A 33 22.32 -17.80 6.55
N ALA A 34 21.05 -17.56 6.90
CA ALA A 34 19.91 -17.88 6.05
C ALA A 34 19.96 -17.07 4.73
N ASP A 35 20.25 -15.77 4.81
CA ASP A 35 20.39 -14.90 3.64
C ASP A 35 21.56 -15.36 2.73
N TRP A 36 22.68 -15.80 3.33
CA TRP A 36 23.82 -16.31 2.55
C TRP A 36 23.51 -17.63 1.88
N ALA A 37 22.78 -18.52 2.56
CA ALA A 37 22.37 -19.81 2.00
C ALA A 37 21.31 -19.65 0.90
N THR A 38 20.48 -18.62 1.00
CA THR A 38 19.38 -18.33 0.06
C THR A 38 19.72 -17.22 -0.95
N TYR A 39 21.00 -16.83 -1.04
CA TYR A 39 21.45 -15.83 -2.02
C TYR A 39 20.99 -16.21 -3.43
N ALA A 40 20.46 -15.25 -4.18
CA ALA A 40 19.71 -15.46 -5.44
C ALA A 40 20.41 -16.33 -6.51
N TYR A 41 21.74 -16.41 -6.46
CA TYR A 41 22.53 -17.32 -7.32
C TYR A 41 22.65 -18.75 -6.79
N ASN A 42 22.39 -18.98 -5.49
CA ASN A 42 22.54 -20.30 -4.85
C ASN A 42 21.21 -20.99 -4.59
N SER A 43 20.10 -20.26 -4.71
CA SER A 43 18.78 -20.75 -4.35
C SER A 43 17.90 -20.88 -5.58
N HIS A 44 17.70 -22.08 -6.03
CA HIS A 44 16.69 -22.39 -7.01
C HIS A 44 15.45 -22.90 -6.29
N ILE A 45 14.47 -22.01 -6.00
CA ILE A 45 13.15 -22.43 -5.51
C ILE A 45 12.53 -23.43 -6.47
N PHE A 46 12.87 -23.32 -7.76
CA PHE A 46 12.49 -24.28 -8.81
C PHE A 46 13.75 -24.84 -9.46
N ALA A 47 14.14 -26.06 -9.09
CA ALA A 47 15.16 -26.83 -9.77
C ALA A 47 14.50 -27.83 -10.72
N ASN A 48 14.83 -27.78 -12.01
CA ASN A 48 14.24 -28.64 -13.06
C ASN A 48 12.70 -28.62 -13.13
N GLY A 49 12.07 -27.49 -12.77
CA GLY A 49 10.62 -27.34 -12.70
C GLY A 49 9.98 -27.89 -11.42
N GLU A 50 10.78 -28.38 -10.47
CA GLU A 50 10.33 -28.82 -9.14
C GLU A 50 10.50 -27.73 -8.10
N LEU A 51 9.49 -27.56 -7.25
CA LEU A 51 9.56 -26.66 -6.10
C LEU A 51 10.26 -27.40 -4.96
N ILE A 52 11.41 -26.93 -4.55
CA ILE A 52 12.20 -27.49 -3.44
C ILE A 52 11.91 -26.82 -2.09
N SER A 53 10.96 -25.89 -2.04
CA SER A 53 10.53 -25.13 -0.86
C SER A 53 9.12 -25.55 -0.42
N GLY A 54 8.62 -24.96 0.68
CA GLY A 54 7.21 -25.06 1.10
C GLY A 54 6.25 -24.43 0.09
N SER A 55 4.98 -24.47 0.44
CA SER A 55 3.88 -24.00 -0.41
C SER A 55 3.34 -22.66 0.07
N LEU A 56 2.82 -21.86 -0.85
CA LEU A 56 2.07 -20.63 -0.56
C LEU A 56 0.57 -20.89 -0.72
N TYR A 57 -0.18 -20.50 0.29
CA TYR A 57 -1.64 -20.58 0.31
C TYR A 57 -2.25 -19.17 0.41
N ASP A 58 -3.45 -19.00 -0.11
CA ASP A 58 -4.26 -17.82 0.17
C ASP A 58 -4.90 -17.91 1.57
N VAL A 59 -5.51 -16.84 2.04
CA VAL A 59 -6.12 -16.76 3.39
C VAL A 59 -7.22 -17.82 3.63
N ASN A 60 -7.76 -18.43 2.58
CA ASN A 60 -8.74 -19.52 2.66
C ASN A 60 -8.12 -20.92 2.51
N GLY A 61 -6.79 -21.03 2.58
CA GLY A 61 -6.07 -22.29 2.43
C GLY A 61 -6.03 -22.84 1.01
N THR A 62 -6.34 -22.01 -0.01
CA THR A 62 -6.21 -22.43 -1.41
C THR A 62 -4.75 -22.36 -1.83
N LEU A 63 -4.22 -23.44 -2.40
CA LEU A 63 -2.86 -23.48 -2.93
C LEU A 63 -2.69 -22.48 -4.07
N LEU A 64 -1.79 -21.51 -3.89
CA LEU A 64 -1.38 -20.56 -4.92
C LEU A 64 -0.23 -21.09 -5.75
N VAL A 65 0.80 -21.58 -5.07
CA VAL A 65 1.94 -22.29 -5.64
C VAL A 65 2.56 -23.19 -4.59
N GLY A 66 3.01 -24.38 -4.96
CA GLY A 66 3.61 -25.30 -4.01
C GLY A 66 4.16 -26.55 -4.69
N ASN A 67 4.52 -27.53 -3.87
CA ASN A 67 4.94 -28.84 -4.31
C ASN A 67 3.78 -29.82 -4.17
N LYS A 68 3.51 -30.55 -5.26
CA LYS A 68 2.61 -31.70 -5.26
C LYS A 68 3.32 -32.86 -5.92
N ASP A 69 3.57 -33.91 -5.16
CA ASP A 69 4.24 -35.14 -5.63
C ASP A 69 5.62 -34.85 -6.29
N GLY A 70 6.41 -33.95 -5.67
CA GLY A 70 7.74 -33.56 -6.16
C GLY A 70 7.75 -32.57 -7.32
N LYS A 71 6.60 -32.07 -7.78
CA LYS A 71 6.50 -31.14 -8.92
C LYS A 71 5.85 -29.83 -8.52
N ALA A 72 6.30 -28.73 -9.13
CA ALA A 72 5.70 -27.42 -8.94
C ALA A 72 4.22 -27.41 -9.35
N ALA A 73 3.33 -27.15 -8.38
CA ALA A 73 1.90 -27.05 -8.59
C ALA A 73 1.47 -25.58 -8.46
N TRP A 74 0.86 -25.06 -9.51
CA TRP A 74 0.31 -23.70 -9.54
C TRP A 74 -1.22 -23.74 -9.47
N LEU A 75 -1.81 -22.68 -8.91
CA LEU A 75 -3.24 -22.44 -8.96
C LEU A 75 -3.76 -22.69 -10.39
N LYS A 76 -4.82 -23.49 -10.55
CA LYS A 76 -5.30 -23.92 -11.88
C LYS A 76 -5.85 -22.78 -12.73
N ASP A 77 -6.58 -21.84 -12.10
CA ASP A 77 -7.20 -20.70 -12.77
C ASP A 77 -6.14 -19.67 -13.21
N ALA A 78 -5.94 -19.55 -14.52
CA ALA A 78 -4.95 -18.64 -15.11
C ALA A 78 -5.26 -17.16 -14.83
N THR A 79 -6.54 -16.78 -14.75
CA THR A 79 -6.93 -15.41 -14.43
C THR A 79 -6.64 -15.10 -12.96
N ALA A 80 -6.95 -16.01 -12.05
CA ALA A 80 -6.60 -15.87 -10.65
C ALA A 80 -5.08 -15.83 -10.44
N ARG A 81 -4.29 -16.66 -11.18
CA ARG A 81 -2.81 -16.57 -11.14
C ARG A 81 -2.30 -15.18 -11.53
N ARG A 82 -2.84 -14.62 -12.62
CA ARG A 82 -2.49 -13.24 -13.04
C ARG A 82 -2.89 -12.20 -12.01
N ALA A 83 -4.04 -12.38 -11.38
CA ALA A 83 -4.52 -11.46 -10.34
C ALA A 83 -3.60 -11.43 -9.11
N VAL A 84 -3.05 -12.57 -8.70
CA VAL A 84 -2.16 -12.67 -7.53
C VAL A 84 -0.67 -12.62 -7.90
N ALA A 85 -0.31 -12.38 -9.17
CA ALA A 85 1.07 -12.45 -9.64
C ALA A 85 2.04 -11.55 -8.86
N HIS A 86 1.63 -10.33 -8.53
CA HIS A 86 2.47 -9.40 -7.77
C HIS A 86 2.53 -9.72 -6.26
N ALA A 87 1.56 -10.47 -5.74
CA ALA A 87 1.56 -10.97 -4.38
C ALA A 87 2.42 -12.23 -4.24
N VAL A 88 2.27 -13.17 -5.17
CA VAL A 88 2.99 -14.45 -5.15
C VAL A 88 4.41 -14.32 -5.67
N GLY A 89 4.61 -13.55 -6.75
CA GLY A 89 5.86 -13.55 -7.50
C GLY A 89 5.91 -14.68 -8.54
N ASP A 90 7.06 -14.89 -9.12
CA ASP A 90 7.31 -15.91 -10.16
C ASP A 90 8.64 -16.65 -9.91
N SER A 91 8.85 -17.76 -10.61
CA SER A 91 10.03 -18.61 -10.47
C SER A 91 11.37 -17.96 -10.89
N ARG A 92 11.30 -16.81 -11.57
CA ARG A 92 12.50 -16.07 -12.01
C ARG A 92 12.87 -14.91 -11.09
N GLY A 93 12.06 -14.65 -10.05
CA GLY A 93 12.29 -13.53 -9.12
C GLY A 93 12.09 -12.13 -9.72
N ASN A 94 11.31 -12.00 -10.82
CA ASN A 94 11.07 -10.70 -11.45
C ASN A 94 10.32 -9.73 -10.54
N VAL A 95 9.49 -10.24 -9.63
CA VAL A 95 8.74 -9.44 -8.64
C VAL A 95 9.42 -9.56 -7.27
N ALA A 96 10.31 -8.64 -6.95
CA ALA A 96 11.08 -8.68 -5.69
C ALA A 96 10.20 -8.63 -4.42
N THR A 97 9.00 -8.03 -4.49
CA THR A 97 8.02 -7.99 -3.39
C THR A 97 7.05 -9.17 -3.40
N GLY A 98 7.20 -10.11 -4.34
CA GLY A 98 6.40 -11.33 -4.34
C GLY A 98 6.87 -12.30 -3.26
N ALA A 99 5.93 -13.03 -2.66
CA ALA A 99 6.21 -13.95 -1.55
C ALA A 99 7.29 -15.00 -1.86
N LEU A 100 7.34 -15.50 -3.11
CA LEU A 100 8.38 -16.44 -3.56
C LEU A 100 9.80 -15.87 -3.45
N SER A 101 9.96 -14.56 -3.67
CA SER A 101 11.25 -13.89 -3.54
C SER A 101 11.51 -13.41 -2.12
N ALA A 102 10.49 -12.78 -1.50
CA ALA A 102 10.63 -12.12 -0.20
C ALA A 102 10.69 -13.11 0.97
N TYR A 103 10.08 -14.30 0.85
CA TYR A 103 10.03 -15.31 1.92
C TYR A 103 10.77 -16.60 1.57
N GLN A 104 11.67 -16.54 0.61
CA GLN A 104 12.43 -17.67 0.13
C GLN A 104 13.15 -18.43 1.27
N ASP A 105 13.81 -17.69 2.15
CA ASP A 105 14.51 -18.20 3.33
C ASP A 105 13.56 -18.94 4.28
N LYS A 106 12.40 -18.37 4.57
CA LYS A 106 11.36 -18.97 5.41
C LYS A 106 10.80 -20.24 4.77
N MET A 107 10.55 -20.21 3.46
CA MET A 107 9.96 -21.32 2.71
C MET A 107 10.90 -22.52 2.57
N ILE A 108 12.20 -22.29 2.39
CA ILE A 108 13.20 -23.36 2.27
C ILE A 108 13.45 -24.07 3.61
N GLY A 109 13.19 -23.40 4.73
CA GLY A 109 13.35 -23.98 6.06
C GLY A 109 14.80 -24.30 6.40
N TYR A 110 15.74 -23.41 6.05
CA TYR A 110 17.15 -23.58 6.38
C TYR A 110 17.36 -23.56 7.89
N ASN A 111 17.95 -24.64 8.42
CA ASN A 111 18.31 -24.75 9.82
C ASN A 111 19.81 -24.43 10.00
N ILE A 112 20.12 -23.33 10.62
CA ILE A 112 21.48 -22.85 10.82
C ILE A 112 22.32 -23.76 11.73
N VAL A 113 21.68 -24.50 12.65
CA VAL A 113 22.37 -25.37 13.58
C VAL A 113 22.84 -26.66 12.89
N THR A 114 22.02 -27.20 11.99
CA THR A 114 22.33 -28.43 11.25
C THR A 114 22.97 -28.16 9.90
N GLY A 115 22.95 -26.91 9.41
CA GLY A 115 23.42 -26.55 8.08
C GLY A 115 22.64 -27.18 6.94
N THR A 116 21.44 -27.70 7.24
CA THR A 116 20.59 -28.40 6.26
C THR A 116 19.32 -27.64 5.97
N TYR A 117 18.87 -27.71 4.73
CA TYR A 117 17.51 -27.37 4.33
C TYR A 117 16.60 -28.45 4.87
N SER A 118 15.57 -28.12 5.59
CA SER A 118 14.58 -28.97 6.21
C SER A 118 14.92 -30.50 6.32
N ILE A 119 15.04 -31.00 7.54
CA ILE A 119 15.32 -32.43 7.83
C ILE A 119 14.27 -33.38 7.18
N THR A 120 13.06 -32.87 6.92
CA THR A 120 11.95 -33.63 6.32
C THR A 120 11.94 -33.58 4.80
N GLY A 121 12.83 -32.82 4.15
CA GLY A 121 12.81 -32.56 2.71
C GLY A 121 11.59 -31.74 2.24
N LYS A 122 10.79 -31.24 3.19
CA LYS A 122 9.65 -30.34 2.94
C LYS A 122 9.98 -29.00 3.56
N GLY A 123 9.86 -27.92 2.76
CA GLY A 123 9.97 -26.55 3.28
C GLY A 123 8.78 -26.17 4.17
N ASN A 124 8.79 -24.95 4.66
CA ASN A 124 7.71 -24.41 5.48
C ASN A 124 6.63 -23.79 4.59
N ASP A 125 5.40 -24.16 4.82
CA ASP A 125 4.24 -23.57 4.17
C ASP A 125 3.94 -22.19 4.75
N ILE A 126 3.52 -21.25 3.88
CA ILE A 126 3.12 -19.90 4.29
C ILE A 126 1.72 -19.63 3.79
N THR A 127 0.84 -19.20 4.69
CA THR A 127 -0.47 -18.67 4.32
C THR A 127 -0.37 -17.15 4.20
N LEU A 128 -0.67 -16.63 3.02
CA LEU A 128 -0.73 -15.20 2.75
C LEU A 128 -2.11 -14.64 3.13
N THR A 129 -2.17 -13.35 3.45
CA THR A 129 -3.44 -12.66 3.76
C THR A 129 -4.31 -12.45 2.54
N VAL A 130 -3.76 -12.52 1.31
CA VAL A 130 -4.51 -12.28 0.08
C VAL A 130 -5.58 -13.33 -0.15
N ASN A 131 -6.72 -12.88 -0.69
CA ASN A 131 -7.81 -13.72 -1.15
C ASN A 131 -7.79 -13.76 -2.69
N LYS A 132 -7.65 -14.96 -3.26
CA LYS A 132 -7.57 -15.14 -4.72
C LYS A 132 -8.82 -14.70 -5.47
N ASP A 133 -10.01 -14.85 -4.87
CA ASP A 133 -11.29 -14.55 -5.54
C ASP A 133 -11.57 -13.05 -5.53
N ILE A 134 -11.25 -12.35 -4.42
CA ILE A 134 -11.25 -10.89 -4.35
C ILE A 134 -10.24 -10.31 -5.34
N SER A 135 -9.01 -10.85 -5.37
CA SER A 135 -7.96 -10.44 -6.31
C SER A 135 -8.38 -10.67 -7.76
N LYS A 136 -8.99 -11.82 -8.09
CA LYS A 136 -9.52 -12.10 -9.43
C LYS A 136 -10.60 -11.11 -9.83
N THR A 137 -11.50 -10.78 -8.91
CA THR A 137 -12.56 -9.78 -9.16
C THR A 137 -11.94 -8.41 -9.43
N ALA A 138 -10.96 -7.97 -8.64
CA ALA A 138 -10.25 -6.71 -8.83
C ALA A 138 -9.50 -6.65 -10.19
N TYR A 139 -8.81 -7.73 -10.55
CA TYR A 139 -8.13 -7.85 -11.84
C TYR A 139 -9.10 -7.72 -13.02
N ASN A 140 -10.23 -8.42 -12.98
CA ASN A 140 -11.26 -8.35 -14.01
C ASN A 140 -11.92 -6.96 -14.07
N ALA A 141 -12.17 -6.33 -12.92
CA ALA A 141 -12.77 -4.99 -12.85
C ALA A 141 -11.85 -3.90 -13.44
N LEU A 142 -10.52 -4.07 -13.38
CA LEU A 142 -9.58 -3.19 -14.07
C LEU A 142 -9.69 -3.31 -15.61
N ALA A 143 -10.23 -4.42 -16.14
CA ALA A 143 -10.56 -4.60 -17.56
C ALA A 143 -9.41 -4.24 -18.52
N GLY A 144 -8.18 -4.70 -18.21
CA GLY A 144 -6.98 -4.42 -19.01
C GLY A 144 -6.36 -3.04 -18.86
N ARG A 145 -7.01 -2.12 -18.11
CA ARG A 145 -6.46 -0.79 -17.81
C ARG A 145 -5.25 -0.91 -16.88
N LYS A 146 -4.27 -0.03 -17.01
CA LYS A 146 -3.12 0.05 -16.10
C LYS A 146 -3.56 0.65 -14.78
N GLY A 147 -3.03 0.13 -13.67
CA GLY A 147 -3.35 0.65 -12.34
C GLY A 147 -3.11 -0.34 -11.23
N CYS A 148 -3.74 -0.11 -10.08
CA CYS A 148 -3.72 -1.03 -8.96
C CYS A 148 -5.01 -0.96 -8.14
N VAL A 149 -5.27 -2.07 -7.43
CA VAL A 149 -6.34 -2.18 -6.44
C VAL A 149 -5.74 -2.74 -5.16
N GLY A 150 -5.95 -2.05 -4.05
CA GLY A 150 -5.61 -2.50 -2.72
C GLY A 150 -6.86 -2.61 -1.85
N VAL A 151 -6.96 -3.69 -1.08
CA VAL A 151 -7.96 -3.87 -0.02
C VAL A 151 -7.27 -4.42 1.20
N TYR A 152 -7.53 -3.84 2.36
CA TYR A 152 -7.01 -4.40 3.59
C TYR A 152 -7.99 -4.22 4.76
N ASN A 153 -7.86 -5.09 5.76
CA ASN A 153 -8.62 -5.01 6.99
C ASN A 153 -8.02 -3.92 7.89
N TYR A 154 -8.75 -2.84 8.16
CA TYR A 154 -8.27 -1.71 8.95
C TYR A 154 -8.24 -1.96 10.48
N LYS A 155 -8.60 -3.18 10.94
CA LYS A 155 -8.43 -3.61 12.34
C LYS A 155 -7.24 -4.54 12.51
N THR A 156 -7.00 -5.47 11.54
CA THR A 156 -5.94 -6.47 11.65
C THR A 156 -4.70 -6.15 10.82
N GLY A 157 -4.77 -5.20 9.90
CA GLY A 157 -3.70 -4.87 8.96
C GLY A 157 -3.57 -5.86 7.79
N GLU A 158 -4.35 -6.93 7.74
CA GLU A 158 -4.26 -7.94 6.69
C GLU A 158 -4.61 -7.40 5.30
N ILE A 159 -3.69 -7.55 4.34
CA ILE A 159 -3.90 -7.14 2.95
C ILE A 159 -4.61 -8.27 2.20
N LEU A 160 -5.92 -8.08 1.92
CA LEU A 160 -6.74 -9.07 1.21
C LEU A 160 -6.54 -9.03 -0.31
N CYS A 161 -6.13 -7.89 -0.85
CA CYS A 161 -5.94 -7.68 -2.27
C CYS A 161 -4.82 -6.67 -2.53
N MET A 162 -3.89 -7.01 -3.42
CA MET A 162 -2.85 -6.12 -3.94
C MET A 162 -2.61 -6.38 -5.43
N VAL A 163 -3.65 -6.12 -6.23
CA VAL A 163 -3.60 -6.32 -7.69
C VAL A 163 -2.89 -5.14 -8.34
N SER A 164 -2.00 -5.44 -9.28
CA SER A 164 -1.37 -4.46 -10.17
C SER A 164 -1.51 -4.88 -11.63
N THR A 165 -1.62 -3.90 -12.52
CA THR A 165 -1.69 -4.10 -13.98
C THR A 165 -0.77 -3.10 -14.69
N PRO A 166 -0.11 -3.49 -15.82
CA PRO A 166 -0.21 -4.78 -16.49
C PRO A 166 0.30 -5.92 -15.60
N SER A 167 -0.28 -7.10 -15.79
CA SER A 167 0.10 -8.30 -15.06
C SER A 167 0.49 -9.43 -16.03
N PHE A 168 0.94 -10.54 -15.48
CA PHE A 168 1.43 -11.70 -16.23
C PHE A 168 1.01 -13.02 -15.57
N ASP A 169 1.14 -14.14 -16.27
CA ASP A 169 0.96 -15.45 -15.64
C ASP A 169 2.29 -15.86 -14.94
N PRO A 170 2.34 -15.95 -13.61
CA PRO A 170 3.56 -16.26 -12.88
C PRO A 170 4.08 -17.68 -13.14
N LYS A 171 3.25 -18.58 -13.65
CA LYS A 171 3.67 -19.91 -14.12
C LYS A 171 4.55 -19.82 -15.36
N ASN A 172 4.28 -18.85 -16.26
CA ASN A 172 5.01 -18.65 -17.51
C ASN A 172 5.32 -17.15 -17.68
N PRO A 173 6.22 -16.58 -16.88
CA PRO A 173 6.53 -15.16 -16.93
C PRO A 173 7.19 -14.78 -18.26
N PRO A 174 6.83 -13.65 -18.88
CA PRO A 174 7.51 -13.17 -20.07
C PRO A 174 8.97 -12.81 -19.74
N SER A 175 9.85 -12.80 -20.74
CA SER A 175 11.18 -12.23 -20.54
C SER A 175 11.09 -10.72 -20.35
N ALA A 176 12.06 -10.13 -19.63
CA ALA A 176 12.10 -8.68 -19.35
C ALA A 176 12.04 -7.84 -20.67
N ALA A 177 12.66 -8.33 -21.74
CA ALA A 177 12.66 -7.67 -23.04
C ALA A 177 11.30 -7.68 -23.76
N LYS A 178 10.41 -8.63 -23.43
CA LYS A 178 9.07 -8.78 -24.04
C LYS A 178 7.95 -8.26 -23.12
N ALA A 179 8.25 -8.00 -21.85
CA ALA A 179 7.28 -7.52 -20.89
C ALA A 179 6.93 -6.04 -21.16
N ALA A 180 5.66 -5.69 -21.07
CA ALA A 180 5.24 -4.29 -21.09
C ALA A 180 5.82 -3.54 -19.88
N SER A 181 6.08 -2.24 -20.04
CA SER A 181 6.59 -1.43 -18.94
C SER A 181 5.66 -1.50 -17.71
N GLY A 182 6.25 -1.77 -16.54
CA GLY A 182 5.55 -1.91 -15.27
C GLY A 182 4.95 -3.30 -14.99
N THR A 183 5.13 -4.29 -15.89
CA THR A 183 4.57 -5.65 -15.73
C THR A 183 5.02 -6.33 -14.43
N PHE A 184 6.25 -6.13 -14.00
CA PHE A 184 6.81 -6.73 -12.79
C PHE A 184 6.76 -5.83 -11.55
N VAL A 185 6.15 -4.65 -11.67
CA VAL A 185 6.06 -3.70 -10.56
C VAL A 185 4.79 -3.94 -9.76
N ASN A 186 4.94 -4.30 -8.49
CA ASN A 186 3.84 -4.24 -7.54
C ASN A 186 3.52 -2.76 -7.26
N LYS A 187 2.58 -2.18 -8.02
CA LYS A 187 2.23 -0.76 -7.92
C LYS A 187 1.62 -0.40 -6.57
N PHE A 188 0.94 -1.34 -5.93
CA PHE A 188 0.36 -1.12 -4.62
C PHE A 188 1.44 -0.89 -3.55
N LEU A 189 2.50 -1.71 -3.56
CA LEU A 189 3.60 -1.57 -2.60
C LEU A 189 4.72 -0.64 -3.07
N ARG A 190 5.10 -0.69 -4.34
CA ARG A 190 6.30 0.01 -4.86
C ARG A 190 5.99 1.20 -5.76
N GLY A 191 4.74 1.36 -6.21
CA GLY A 191 4.32 2.53 -6.99
C GLY A 191 4.24 3.77 -6.12
N THR A 192 4.67 4.90 -6.70
CA THR A 192 4.36 6.25 -6.20
C THR A 192 3.76 7.04 -7.33
N MET A 193 2.64 7.69 -7.08
CA MET A 193 1.83 8.33 -8.12
C MET A 193 1.23 9.63 -7.57
N THR A 194 0.99 10.58 -8.45
CA THR A 194 0.33 11.85 -8.10
C THR A 194 -1.07 11.55 -7.55
N PRO A 195 -1.37 11.95 -6.28
CA PRO A 195 -2.62 11.57 -5.63
C PRO A 195 -3.83 12.34 -6.11
N GLY A 196 -3.63 13.59 -6.57
CA GLY A 196 -4.75 14.48 -6.83
C GLY A 196 -5.64 14.66 -5.62
N SER A 197 -6.92 14.82 -5.84
CA SER A 197 -7.90 15.22 -4.82
C SER A 197 -8.11 14.22 -3.67
N ILE A 198 -7.56 12.98 -3.70
CA ILE A 198 -7.59 12.13 -2.52
C ILE A 198 -6.71 12.70 -1.40
N PHE A 199 -5.67 13.47 -1.75
CA PHE A 199 -4.81 14.17 -0.80
C PHE A 199 -5.55 15.24 0.02
N LYS A 200 -6.69 15.75 -0.45
CA LYS A 200 -7.53 16.70 0.30
C LYS A 200 -8.01 16.14 1.65
N LEU A 201 -7.99 14.82 1.84
CA LEU A 201 -8.24 14.22 3.17
C LEU A 201 -7.14 14.60 4.19
N VAL A 202 -5.88 14.65 3.76
CA VAL A 202 -4.76 15.10 4.60
C VAL A 202 -4.86 16.60 4.87
N THR A 203 -5.11 17.38 3.82
CA THR A 203 -5.32 18.83 3.95
C THR A 203 -6.51 19.15 4.85
N SER A 204 -7.58 18.33 4.77
CA SER A 204 -8.73 18.50 5.67
C SER A 204 -8.39 18.25 7.13
N ALA A 205 -7.59 17.22 7.45
CA ALA A 205 -7.11 16.98 8.80
C ALA A 205 -6.27 18.16 9.31
N ALA A 206 -5.35 18.66 8.48
CA ALA A 206 -4.52 19.82 8.79
C ALA A 206 -5.38 21.06 9.09
N VAL A 207 -6.43 21.29 8.30
CA VAL A 207 -7.35 22.41 8.50
C VAL A 207 -8.14 22.24 9.80
N ILE A 208 -8.71 21.08 10.07
CA ILE A 208 -9.53 20.82 11.26
C ILE A 208 -8.72 21.04 12.55
N GLU A 209 -7.47 20.60 12.56
CA GLU A 209 -6.62 20.65 13.76
C GLU A 209 -5.82 21.97 13.91
N ASN A 210 -5.77 22.85 12.89
CA ASN A 210 -4.95 24.08 12.93
C ASN A 210 -5.68 25.37 12.51
N TYR A 211 -6.99 25.29 12.30
CA TYR A 211 -7.80 26.44 11.98
C TYR A 211 -9.10 26.43 12.80
N ASP A 212 -9.13 27.12 13.93
CA ASP A 212 -10.22 27.09 14.92
C ASP A 212 -11.61 27.40 14.34
N ASP A 213 -11.68 28.32 13.38
CA ASP A 213 -12.95 28.77 12.77
C ASP A 213 -13.33 28.00 11.49
N TYR A 214 -12.80 26.79 11.29
CA TYR A 214 -13.09 26.01 10.08
C TYR A 214 -14.59 25.65 9.93
N GLN A 215 -15.32 25.59 11.04
CA GLN A 215 -16.75 25.23 11.02
C GLN A 215 -17.62 26.36 10.41
N ASN A 216 -17.26 27.62 10.63
CA ASN A 216 -17.95 28.78 10.08
C ASN A 216 -17.39 29.19 8.71
N TRP A 217 -16.30 28.56 8.27
CA TRP A 217 -15.65 28.91 7.02
C TRP A 217 -16.52 28.62 5.80
N SER A 218 -16.53 29.56 4.86
CA SER A 218 -17.17 29.39 3.57
C SER A 218 -16.36 30.08 2.46
N TYR A 219 -16.54 29.61 1.24
CA TYR A 219 -15.88 30.13 0.05
C TYR A 219 -16.86 30.17 -1.13
N THR A 220 -16.79 31.23 -1.95
CA THR A 220 -17.56 31.32 -3.20
C THR A 220 -16.65 30.97 -4.38
N CYS A 221 -16.83 29.77 -4.93
CA CYS A 221 -16.08 29.29 -6.07
C CYS A 221 -16.71 29.75 -7.38
N THR A 222 -15.95 30.54 -8.15
CA THR A 222 -16.33 31.03 -9.49
C THR A 222 -15.73 30.20 -10.63
N GLY A 223 -15.21 29.00 -10.34
CA GLY A 223 -14.57 28.11 -11.31
C GLY A 223 -13.06 28.27 -11.45
N SER A 224 -12.50 29.38 -10.99
CA SER A 224 -11.04 29.57 -10.94
C SER A 224 -10.63 30.59 -9.86
N ARG A 225 -9.38 30.51 -9.43
CA ARG A 225 -8.74 31.48 -8.52
C ARG A 225 -7.35 31.84 -9.06
N THR A 226 -7.05 33.14 -9.14
CA THR A 226 -5.74 33.62 -9.57
C THR A 226 -4.80 33.75 -8.36
N ILE A 227 -3.59 33.22 -8.47
CA ILE A 227 -2.51 33.29 -7.49
C ILE A 227 -1.23 33.68 -8.24
N GLY A 228 -0.63 34.85 -7.95
CA GLY A 228 0.59 35.30 -8.60
C GLY A 228 0.47 35.38 -10.16
N GLY A 229 -0.69 35.76 -10.67
CA GLY A 229 -0.93 35.85 -12.11
C GLY A 229 -1.30 34.55 -12.82
N GLN A 230 -1.24 33.40 -12.12
CA GLN A 230 -1.61 32.08 -12.64
C GLN A 230 -2.89 31.57 -11.98
N LYS A 231 -3.60 30.65 -12.64
CA LYS A 231 -4.90 30.18 -12.19
C LYS A 231 -4.83 28.76 -11.60
N VAL A 232 -5.48 28.58 -10.45
CA VAL A 232 -5.98 27.27 -9.98
C VAL A 232 -7.41 27.15 -10.48
N THR A 233 -7.71 26.07 -11.18
CA THR A 233 -9.02 25.85 -11.83
C THR A 233 -9.80 24.72 -11.16
N CYS A 234 -11.11 24.85 -11.14
CA CYS A 234 -12.07 23.79 -10.81
C CYS A 234 -12.71 23.24 -12.09
N THR A 235 -13.38 22.11 -11.98
CA THR A 235 -14.17 21.52 -13.09
C THR A 235 -15.36 22.40 -13.48
N GLN A 236 -15.88 23.18 -12.52
CA GLN A 236 -17.00 24.12 -12.70
C GLN A 236 -16.98 25.18 -11.60
N ALA A 237 -17.81 26.21 -11.72
CA ALA A 237 -18.13 27.12 -10.63
C ALA A 237 -19.08 26.42 -9.63
N HIS A 238 -18.62 26.23 -8.38
CA HIS A 238 -19.41 25.53 -7.34
C HIS A 238 -20.32 26.46 -6.54
N GLY A 239 -20.19 27.79 -6.71
CA GLY A 239 -20.92 28.78 -5.93
C GLY A 239 -20.44 28.86 -4.49
N ARG A 240 -21.32 29.26 -3.57
CA ARG A 240 -20.98 29.34 -2.14
C ARG A 240 -21.05 27.96 -1.51
N GLU A 241 -19.97 27.54 -0.90
CA GLU A 241 -19.80 26.24 -0.27
C GLU A 241 -19.13 26.40 1.11
N ASN A 242 -19.59 25.62 2.10
CA ASN A 242 -18.88 25.42 3.36
C ASN A 242 -17.76 24.39 3.20
N PHE A 243 -17.00 24.13 4.26
CA PHE A 243 -15.85 23.21 4.21
C PHE A 243 -16.23 21.78 3.80
N SER A 244 -17.34 21.24 4.32
CA SER A 244 -17.80 19.90 3.95
C SER A 244 -18.26 19.81 2.48
N GLN A 245 -18.95 20.83 2.00
CA GLN A 245 -19.36 20.95 0.59
C GLN A 245 -18.16 21.08 -0.32
N ALA A 246 -17.13 21.87 0.08
CA ALA A 246 -15.88 22.01 -0.66
C ALA A 246 -15.13 20.68 -0.84
N LEU A 247 -15.13 19.80 0.20
CA LEU A 247 -14.57 18.45 0.08
C LEU A 247 -15.43 17.56 -0.83
N ALA A 248 -16.75 17.62 -0.71
CA ALA A 248 -17.69 16.84 -1.51
C ALA A 248 -17.60 17.21 -3.00
N ASN A 249 -17.57 18.50 -3.32
CA ASN A 249 -17.39 19.02 -4.67
C ASN A 249 -15.93 18.92 -5.16
N SER A 250 -15.04 18.50 -4.28
CA SER A 250 -13.60 18.45 -4.59
C SER A 250 -13.03 19.78 -5.09
N CYS A 251 -13.51 20.91 -4.55
CA CYS A 251 -13.21 22.26 -5.01
C CYS A 251 -11.73 22.61 -4.88
N ASN A 252 -11.02 22.77 -6.00
CA ASN A 252 -9.60 23.13 -6.01
C ASN A 252 -9.38 24.55 -5.46
N CYS A 253 -10.24 25.49 -5.84
CA CYS A 253 -10.15 26.89 -5.40
C CYS A 253 -10.29 27.01 -3.87
N ALA A 254 -11.26 26.35 -3.27
CA ALA A 254 -11.49 26.31 -1.83
C ALA A 254 -10.29 25.71 -1.08
N PHE A 255 -9.82 24.53 -1.52
CA PHE A 255 -8.67 23.89 -0.91
C PHE A 255 -7.35 24.63 -1.10
N SER A 256 -7.19 25.37 -2.21
CA SER A 256 -6.04 26.26 -2.39
C SER A 256 -6.01 27.40 -1.33
N VAL A 257 -7.18 27.95 -0.96
CA VAL A 257 -7.29 28.94 0.12
C VAL A 257 -6.96 28.32 1.47
N LEU A 258 -7.57 27.16 1.78
CA LEU A 258 -7.37 26.46 3.04
C LEU A 258 -5.90 26.04 3.24
N THR A 259 -5.24 25.52 2.18
CA THR A 259 -3.82 25.15 2.23
C THR A 259 -2.93 26.37 2.53
N GLN A 260 -3.20 27.51 1.87
CA GLN A 260 -2.44 28.73 2.16
C GLN A 260 -2.70 29.25 3.60
N LYS A 261 -3.90 29.04 4.12
CA LYS A 261 -4.29 29.46 5.48
C LYS A 261 -3.54 28.66 6.54
N VAL A 262 -3.43 27.34 6.41
CA VAL A 262 -2.67 26.51 7.36
C VAL A 262 -1.16 26.56 7.10
N GLY A 263 -0.74 26.83 5.88
CA GLY A 263 0.65 27.11 5.52
C GLY A 263 1.53 25.86 5.30
N ALA A 264 2.71 26.11 4.73
CA ALA A 264 3.64 25.08 4.29
C ALA A 264 4.20 24.22 5.44
N SER A 265 4.44 24.78 6.61
CA SER A 265 4.97 24.05 7.78
C SER A 265 3.99 23.00 8.24
N VAL A 266 2.74 23.41 8.48
CA VAL A 266 1.66 22.50 8.90
C VAL A 266 1.47 21.38 7.87
N MET A 267 1.45 21.68 6.57
CA MET A 267 1.32 20.64 5.54
C MET A 267 2.46 19.63 5.55
N LYS A 268 3.72 20.07 5.78
CA LYS A 268 4.89 19.18 5.94
C LYS A 268 4.75 18.25 7.14
N ASP A 269 4.27 18.79 8.26
CA ASP A 269 4.09 18.03 9.48
C ASP A 269 2.99 16.98 9.30
N TYR A 270 1.90 17.34 8.60
CA TYR A 270 0.78 16.42 8.38
C TYR A 270 1.11 15.26 7.43
N VAL A 271 1.89 15.44 6.36
CA VAL A 271 2.30 14.31 5.51
C VAL A 271 3.20 13.33 6.27
N LYS A 272 3.98 13.81 7.23
CA LYS A 272 4.77 12.96 8.13
C LYS A 272 3.88 12.30 9.18
N LYS A 273 3.07 13.07 9.90
CA LYS A 273 2.15 12.61 10.96
C LYS A 273 1.18 11.53 10.44
N THR A 274 0.68 11.69 9.21
CA THR A 274 -0.21 10.74 8.55
C THR A 274 0.50 9.53 7.92
N GLY A 275 1.80 9.36 8.13
CA GLY A 275 2.57 8.20 7.68
C GLY A 275 2.77 8.10 6.16
N LEU A 276 2.42 9.13 5.38
CA LEU A 276 2.52 9.06 3.91
C LEU A 276 3.97 9.09 3.41
N THR A 277 4.91 9.56 4.23
CA THR A 277 6.35 9.57 3.95
C THR A 277 7.09 8.39 4.60
N GLU A 278 6.38 7.50 5.27
CA GLU A 278 6.97 6.36 5.95
C GLU A 278 7.03 5.12 5.04
N ALA A 279 7.98 4.23 5.33
CA ALA A 279 8.01 2.88 4.80
C ALA A 279 7.59 1.91 5.89
N TYR A 280 6.50 1.22 5.68
CA TYR A 280 6.00 0.19 6.61
C TYR A 280 6.71 -1.13 6.35
N ASP A 281 7.03 -1.85 7.41
CA ASP A 281 7.47 -3.24 7.32
C ASP A 281 6.22 -4.15 7.25
N ILE A 282 6.11 -4.86 6.14
CA ILE A 282 4.99 -5.75 5.81
C ILE A 282 5.53 -7.18 5.85
N ASP A 283 5.78 -7.69 7.06
CA ASP A 283 6.38 -9.01 7.32
C ASP A 283 7.74 -9.24 6.62
N GLY A 284 8.57 -8.19 6.52
CA GLY A 284 9.87 -8.19 5.86
C GLY A 284 9.88 -7.60 4.45
N ILE A 285 8.72 -7.21 3.91
CA ILE A 285 8.60 -6.45 2.66
C ILE A 285 8.31 -4.99 3.00
N THR A 286 9.04 -4.04 2.41
CA THR A 286 8.77 -2.62 2.63
C THR A 286 8.04 -2.00 1.43
N ASN A 287 7.08 -1.11 1.69
CA ASN A 287 6.49 -0.30 0.64
C ASN A 287 7.40 0.90 0.27
N ALA A 288 7.10 1.57 -0.83
CA ALA A 288 7.76 2.80 -1.21
C ALA A 288 7.27 3.98 -0.34
N ARG A 289 8.16 4.90 -0.02
CA ARG A 289 7.83 6.16 0.67
C ARG A 289 7.19 7.13 -0.31
N GLY A 290 6.14 7.83 0.11
CA GLY A 290 5.64 9.00 -0.60
C GLY A 290 6.63 10.16 -0.52
N THR A 291 6.56 11.07 -1.48
CA THR A 291 7.35 12.31 -1.48
C THR A 291 6.45 13.51 -1.71
N PHE A 292 6.58 14.52 -0.85
CA PHE A 292 5.74 15.71 -0.86
C PHE A 292 6.61 16.94 -0.69
N LYS A 293 6.23 18.04 -1.35
CA LYS A 293 6.95 19.31 -1.24
C LYS A 293 5.97 20.46 -1.04
N PHE A 294 6.19 21.27 -0.02
CA PHE A 294 5.38 22.44 0.30
C PHE A 294 6.28 23.66 0.39
N PRO A 295 6.42 24.44 -0.70
CA PRO A 295 7.27 25.63 -0.71
C PRO A 295 6.59 26.78 0.04
N ALA A 296 7.30 27.39 1.01
CA ALA A 296 6.77 28.46 1.83
C ALA A 296 6.62 29.80 1.06
N TYR A 297 7.45 30.02 0.06
CA TYR A 297 7.54 31.30 -0.67
C TYR A 297 6.97 31.22 -2.11
N GLU A 298 6.33 30.12 -2.47
CA GLU A 298 5.68 29.92 -3.76
C GLU A 298 4.19 29.62 -3.56
N PRO A 299 3.35 30.65 -3.41
CA PRO A 299 1.92 30.47 -3.05
C PRO A 299 1.13 29.58 -4.02
N LEU A 300 1.44 29.64 -5.31
CA LEU A 300 0.80 28.80 -6.32
C LEU A 300 1.21 27.32 -6.18
N SER A 301 2.53 27.05 -6.05
CA SER A 301 3.05 25.70 -5.87
C SER A 301 2.53 25.07 -4.57
N LEU A 302 2.44 25.86 -3.50
CA LEU A 302 1.83 25.44 -2.23
C LEU A 302 0.35 25.09 -2.40
N ALA A 303 -0.41 25.91 -3.13
CA ALA A 303 -1.82 25.67 -3.42
C ALA A 303 -2.04 24.37 -4.20
N TRP A 304 -1.21 24.09 -5.21
CA TRP A 304 -1.27 22.85 -5.98
C TRP A 304 -0.86 21.63 -5.15
N ALA A 305 0.18 21.73 -4.33
CA ALA A 305 0.59 20.66 -3.42
C ALA A 305 -0.52 20.32 -2.41
N GLY A 306 -1.22 21.32 -1.86
CA GLY A 306 -2.33 21.07 -0.92
C GLY A 306 -3.55 20.38 -1.52
N ILE A 307 -3.64 20.26 -2.84
CA ILE A 307 -4.66 19.48 -3.53
C ILE A 307 -4.11 18.19 -4.15
N GLY A 308 -2.88 17.80 -3.78
CA GLY A 308 -2.24 16.58 -4.22
C GLY A 308 -1.70 16.62 -5.65
N GLN A 309 -1.27 17.77 -6.09
CA GLN A 309 -0.69 18.02 -7.42
C GLN A 309 0.76 18.51 -7.29
N TRP A 310 1.31 19.05 -8.35
CA TRP A 310 2.68 19.55 -8.45
C TRP A 310 3.71 18.42 -8.35
N LYS A 311 4.45 18.32 -7.21
CA LYS A 311 5.53 17.33 -7.02
C LYS A 311 5.14 16.20 -6.04
N ASP A 312 3.87 16.11 -5.70
CA ASP A 312 3.39 15.13 -4.74
C ASP A 312 3.32 13.73 -5.37
N GLN A 313 3.90 12.77 -4.65
CA GLN A 313 3.90 11.36 -5.01
C GLN A 313 3.46 10.52 -3.81
N LEU A 314 2.35 9.82 -3.95
CA LEU A 314 1.72 9.01 -2.91
C LEU A 314 1.91 7.52 -3.19
N ASN A 315 2.23 6.75 -2.17
CA ASN A 315 2.17 5.29 -2.22
C ASN A 315 0.75 4.80 -1.82
N PRO A 316 0.11 3.91 -2.60
CA PRO A 316 -1.24 3.43 -2.31
C PRO A 316 -1.38 2.70 -0.96
N CYS A 317 -0.38 1.91 -0.57
CA CYS A 317 -0.39 1.19 0.71
C CYS A 317 -0.37 2.16 1.89
N SER A 318 0.50 3.21 1.86
CA SER A 318 0.53 4.24 2.90
C SER A 318 -0.81 4.98 3.03
N MET A 319 -1.50 5.20 1.89
CA MET A 319 -2.85 5.82 1.93
C MET A 319 -3.88 4.93 2.63
N LEU A 320 -3.81 3.59 2.47
CA LEU A 320 -4.70 2.68 3.21
C LEU A 320 -4.46 2.76 4.72
N VAL A 321 -3.20 2.87 5.15
CA VAL A 321 -2.86 3.05 6.58
C VAL A 321 -3.46 4.35 7.11
N TYR A 322 -3.38 5.45 6.37
CA TYR A 322 -4.03 6.70 6.77
C TYR A 322 -5.57 6.58 6.78
N LEU A 323 -6.16 5.87 5.81
CA LEU A 323 -7.60 5.63 5.78
C LEU A 323 -8.06 4.79 6.98
N SER A 324 -7.22 3.87 7.51
CA SER A 324 -7.55 3.14 8.73
C SER A 324 -7.59 4.05 9.95
N ALA A 325 -6.71 5.06 10.02
CA ALA A 325 -6.77 6.07 11.07
C ALA A 325 -8.08 6.88 11.02
N ILE A 326 -8.55 7.23 9.82
CA ILE A 326 -9.85 7.91 9.65
C ILE A 326 -11.00 6.96 10.02
N ALA A 327 -10.95 5.68 9.63
CA ALA A 327 -11.99 4.70 9.93
C ALA A 327 -12.07 4.38 11.44
N GLY A 328 -10.95 4.45 12.14
CA GLY A 328 -10.80 4.25 13.58
C GLY A 328 -10.92 5.55 14.38
N ASP A 329 -10.05 5.69 15.33
CA ASP A 329 -9.98 6.79 16.31
C ASP A 329 -8.73 7.68 16.14
N GLY A 330 -8.14 7.66 14.96
CA GLY A 330 -6.98 8.48 14.61
C GLY A 330 -5.65 7.74 14.60
N HIS A 331 -5.62 6.46 14.97
CA HIS A 331 -4.46 5.57 14.83
C HIS A 331 -4.60 4.73 13.56
N GLY A 332 -3.54 4.65 12.76
CA GLY A 332 -3.45 3.72 11.65
C GLY A 332 -3.17 2.30 12.13
N VAL A 333 -3.38 1.32 11.27
CA VAL A 333 -2.99 -0.08 11.52
C VAL A 333 -1.93 -0.46 10.49
N GLU A 334 -0.78 -0.98 10.96
CA GLU A 334 0.31 -1.36 10.06
C GLU A 334 -0.10 -2.54 9.17
N PRO A 335 0.22 -2.50 7.87
CA PRO A 335 -0.17 -3.55 6.95
C PRO A 335 0.66 -4.82 7.17
N ARG A 336 0.05 -5.98 6.96
CA ARG A 336 0.73 -7.28 7.03
C ARG A 336 0.27 -8.20 5.92
N PHE A 337 1.12 -9.17 5.58
CA PHE A 337 0.97 -10.00 4.41
C PHE A 337 1.00 -11.51 4.71
N ILE A 338 1.57 -11.92 5.84
CA ILE A 338 1.50 -13.31 6.34
C ILE A 338 0.30 -13.43 7.27
N HIS A 339 -0.59 -14.38 6.97
CA HIS A 339 -1.74 -14.66 7.80
C HIS A 339 -1.35 -15.39 9.09
N THR A 340 -1.80 -14.87 10.22
CA THR A 340 -1.67 -15.51 11.54
C THR A 340 -3.01 -15.40 12.25
N SER A 341 -3.63 -16.54 12.52
CA SER A 341 -4.94 -16.57 13.18
C SER A 341 -4.92 -15.87 14.54
N GLY A 342 -5.95 -15.04 14.79
CA GLY A 342 -6.13 -14.38 16.08
C GLY A 342 -5.15 -13.24 16.38
N SER A 343 -4.27 -12.86 15.45
CA SER A 343 -3.37 -11.74 15.68
C SER A 343 -4.07 -10.41 15.45
N GLU A 344 -3.95 -9.52 16.43
CA GLU A 344 -4.38 -8.13 16.32
C GLU A 344 -3.43 -7.33 15.43
N GLY A 345 -3.96 -6.28 14.79
CA GLY A 345 -3.15 -5.35 14.01
C GLY A 345 -2.26 -4.48 14.91
N LYS A 346 -1.02 -4.26 14.51
CA LYS A 346 -0.13 -3.31 15.17
C LYS A 346 -0.58 -1.89 14.79
N THR A 347 -0.88 -1.07 15.80
CA THR A 347 -1.28 0.33 15.59
C THR A 347 -0.07 1.22 15.45
N THR A 348 -0.20 2.27 14.63
CA THR A 348 0.77 3.35 14.52
C THR A 348 0.67 4.32 15.70
N ASP A 349 1.61 5.25 15.77
CA ASP A 349 1.39 6.48 16.55
C ASP A 349 0.14 7.20 16.05
N GLN A 350 -0.40 8.11 16.88
CA GLN A 350 -1.60 8.87 16.51
C GLN A 350 -1.33 9.79 15.33
N MET A 351 -2.07 9.57 14.23
CA MET A 351 -1.95 10.32 12.98
C MET A 351 -2.82 11.59 12.96
N ILE A 352 -3.99 11.51 13.56
CA ILE A 352 -4.96 12.60 13.68
C ILE A 352 -5.75 12.42 14.98
N ASP A 353 -6.34 13.48 15.49
CA ASP A 353 -7.17 13.38 16.68
C ASP A 353 -8.44 12.54 16.40
N ALA A 354 -8.94 11.85 17.43
CA ALA A 354 -10.16 11.03 17.31
C ALA A 354 -11.37 11.87 16.87
N SER A 355 -11.47 13.11 17.32
CA SER A 355 -12.48 14.07 16.86
C SER A 355 -12.34 14.42 15.39
N THR A 356 -11.12 14.64 14.90
CA THR A 356 -10.79 14.88 13.49
C THR A 356 -11.16 13.67 12.62
N ALA A 357 -10.82 12.45 13.07
CA ALA A 357 -11.21 11.21 12.39
C ALA A 357 -12.75 11.12 12.26
N SER A 358 -13.49 11.46 13.34
CA SER A 358 -14.95 11.47 13.33
C SER A 358 -15.52 12.50 12.34
N ILE A 359 -14.95 13.70 12.26
CA ILE A 359 -15.37 14.75 11.33
C ILE A 359 -15.09 14.30 9.89
N LEU A 360 -13.88 13.78 9.58
CA LEU A 360 -13.53 13.28 8.27
C LEU A 360 -14.45 12.13 7.81
N ARG A 361 -14.81 11.20 8.70
CA ARG A 361 -15.79 10.16 8.39
C ARG A 361 -17.12 10.77 7.94
N ARG A 362 -17.68 11.74 8.67
CA ARG A 362 -18.93 12.41 8.25
C ARG A 362 -18.79 13.10 6.89
N MET A 363 -17.67 13.77 6.66
CA MET A 363 -17.40 14.44 5.37
C MET A 363 -17.26 13.42 4.23
N MET A 364 -16.54 12.31 4.43
CA MET A 364 -16.41 11.24 3.43
C MET A 364 -17.75 10.55 3.15
N ARG A 365 -18.61 10.38 4.15
CA ARG A 365 -19.97 9.89 3.96
C ARG A 365 -20.81 10.87 3.14
N ASN A 366 -20.71 12.17 3.46
CA ASN A 366 -21.36 13.23 2.69
C ASN A 366 -20.92 13.24 1.22
N ASN A 367 -19.64 12.99 0.91
CA ASN A 367 -19.19 12.88 -0.49
C ASN A 367 -19.99 11.81 -1.26
N VAL A 368 -20.29 10.68 -0.62
CA VAL A 368 -21.04 9.58 -1.24
C VAL A 368 -22.50 9.96 -1.42
N THR A 369 -23.14 10.47 -0.39
CA THR A 369 -24.58 10.79 -0.43
C THR A 369 -24.93 11.98 -1.31
N SER A 370 -24.03 12.97 -1.39
CA SER A 370 -24.27 14.21 -2.15
C SER A 370 -23.77 14.14 -3.59
N ASN A 371 -22.64 13.47 -3.86
CA ASN A 371 -21.97 13.58 -5.16
C ASN A 371 -21.77 12.24 -5.90
N TYR A 372 -21.46 11.15 -5.18
CA TYR A 372 -21.19 9.87 -5.87
C TYR A 372 -22.45 9.03 -6.04
N GLY A 373 -23.50 9.32 -5.27
CA GLY A 373 -24.77 8.61 -5.28
C GLY A 373 -24.71 7.28 -4.54
N GLN A 374 -25.42 7.16 -3.41
CA GLN A 374 -25.50 5.91 -2.64
C GLN A 374 -26.00 4.73 -3.46
N ALA A 375 -26.90 4.99 -4.43
CA ALA A 375 -27.45 3.95 -5.30
C ALA A 375 -26.36 3.22 -6.14
N ASN A 376 -25.21 3.85 -6.37
CA ASN A 376 -24.08 3.25 -7.07
C ASN A 376 -23.32 2.22 -6.19
N TYR A 377 -23.63 2.16 -4.89
CA TYR A 377 -22.96 1.28 -3.90
C TYR A 377 -24.04 0.56 -3.06
N PRO A 378 -24.87 -0.28 -3.68
CA PRO A 378 -26.01 -0.92 -3.01
C PRO A 378 -25.52 -1.81 -1.86
N GLY A 379 -26.17 -1.68 -0.68
CA GLY A 379 -25.83 -2.48 0.51
C GLY A 379 -24.49 -2.16 1.18
N LEU A 380 -23.69 -1.21 0.66
CA LEU A 380 -22.42 -0.79 1.26
C LEU A 380 -22.59 0.52 2.02
N GLU A 381 -22.24 0.52 3.30
CA GLU A 381 -22.04 1.76 4.08
C GLU A 381 -20.65 2.32 3.77
N ILE A 382 -20.51 2.89 2.57
CA ILE A 382 -19.23 3.35 2.04
C ILE A 382 -18.93 4.81 2.40
N TYR A 383 -17.68 5.07 2.73
CA TYR A 383 -17.07 6.37 3.04
C TYR A 383 -15.94 6.58 2.05
N ALA A 384 -16.02 7.57 1.17
CA ALA A 384 -15.09 7.63 0.05
C ALA A 384 -14.65 9.05 -0.34
N LYS A 385 -13.51 9.11 -1.02
CA LYS A 385 -13.02 10.28 -1.76
C LYS A 385 -12.51 9.89 -3.13
N SER A 386 -12.98 10.56 -4.16
CA SER A 386 -12.46 10.46 -5.52
C SER A 386 -11.26 11.38 -5.74
N GLY A 387 -10.39 11.02 -6.65
CA GLY A 387 -9.30 11.83 -7.13
C GLY A 387 -9.18 11.77 -8.66
N THR A 388 -8.85 12.90 -9.24
CA THR A 388 -8.46 13.01 -10.64
C THR A 388 -7.14 13.76 -10.64
N ALA A 389 -6.06 13.05 -10.93
CA ALA A 389 -4.71 13.60 -10.88
C ALA A 389 -4.20 13.88 -12.29
N GLU A 390 -3.88 15.14 -12.59
CA GLU A 390 -3.27 15.52 -13.85
C GLU A 390 -1.80 15.06 -13.87
N VAL A 391 -1.40 14.37 -14.96
CA VAL A 391 -0.06 13.81 -15.13
C VAL A 391 0.46 14.20 -16.51
N GLY A 392 1.15 15.34 -16.57
CA GLY A 392 1.69 15.87 -17.83
C GLY A 392 0.61 16.12 -18.88
N THR A 393 0.84 15.66 -20.11
CA THR A 393 -0.10 15.81 -21.25
C THR A 393 -0.99 14.58 -21.44
N ALA A 394 -0.82 13.52 -20.63
CA ALA A 394 -1.64 12.32 -20.69
C ALA A 394 -3.01 12.53 -20.03
N ASN A 395 -3.94 11.59 -20.25
CA ASN A 395 -5.18 11.57 -19.49
C ASN A 395 -4.89 11.45 -17.99
N SER A 396 -5.73 12.08 -17.18
CA SER A 396 -5.59 12.08 -15.73
C SER A 396 -5.65 10.68 -15.15
N THR A 397 -4.94 10.45 -14.05
CA THR A 397 -5.05 9.23 -13.24
C THR A 397 -6.31 9.29 -12.38
N ALA A 398 -7.17 8.29 -12.50
CA ALA A 398 -8.41 8.16 -11.75
C ALA A 398 -8.16 7.43 -10.42
N TRP A 399 -8.57 8.06 -9.31
CA TRP A 399 -8.49 7.50 -7.97
C TRP A 399 -9.85 7.39 -7.31
N PHE A 400 -10.04 6.33 -6.54
CA PHE A 400 -11.16 6.21 -5.62
C PHE A 400 -10.70 5.41 -4.40
N CYS A 401 -10.79 6.01 -3.21
CA CYS A 401 -10.34 5.38 -1.98
C CYS A 401 -11.29 5.65 -0.83
N GLY A 402 -11.27 4.77 0.16
CA GLY A 402 -12.15 4.87 1.29
C GLY A 402 -12.23 3.59 2.12
N PHE A 403 -13.33 3.43 2.82
CA PHE A 403 -13.61 2.25 3.64
C PHE A 403 -15.11 2.01 3.74
N ILE A 404 -15.50 0.80 4.16
CA ILE A 404 -16.87 0.46 4.54
C ILE A 404 -16.96 0.29 6.06
N ARG A 405 -18.14 0.59 6.62
CA ARG A 405 -18.44 0.40 8.03
C ARG A 405 -19.63 -0.52 8.26
N ASN A 406 -19.96 -1.34 7.27
CA ASN A 406 -20.92 -2.41 7.47
C ASN A 406 -20.47 -3.25 8.67
N GLU A 407 -21.41 -3.60 9.54
CA GLU A 407 -21.11 -4.40 10.72
C GLU A 407 -20.41 -5.72 10.34
N GLY A 408 -19.30 -6.02 11.02
CA GLY A 408 -18.49 -7.19 10.73
C GLY A 408 -17.48 -7.06 9.58
N TYR A 409 -17.49 -5.94 8.82
CA TYR A 409 -16.65 -5.78 7.61
C TYR A 409 -15.70 -4.57 7.68
N PRO A 410 -14.60 -4.63 8.44
CA PRO A 410 -13.70 -3.50 8.64
C PRO A 410 -12.68 -3.37 7.50
N TYR A 411 -13.13 -3.06 6.28
CA TYR A 411 -12.24 -3.03 5.11
C TYR A 411 -12.09 -1.63 4.53
N ALA A 412 -10.83 -1.24 4.31
CA ALA A 412 -10.46 -0.07 3.52
C ALA A 412 -9.97 -0.50 2.14
N PHE A 413 -10.15 0.39 1.16
CA PHE A 413 -9.82 0.13 -0.23
C PHE A 413 -9.20 1.35 -0.90
N ILE A 414 -8.38 1.08 -1.92
CA ILE A 414 -7.85 2.08 -2.83
C ILE A 414 -7.81 1.54 -4.26
N VAL A 415 -8.30 2.31 -5.20
CA VAL A 415 -8.28 2.02 -6.62
C VAL A 415 -7.57 3.16 -7.34
N CYS A 416 -6.59 2.79 -8.17
CA CYS A 416 -5.89 3.69 -9.07
C CYS A 416 -6.00 3.15 -10.51
N VAL A 417 -6.43 3.99 -11.44
CA VAL A 417 -6.44 3.68 -12.88
C VAL A 417 -5.66 4.75 -13.61
N GLU A 418 -4.47 4.40 -14.10
CA GLU A 418 -3.62 5.30 -14.86
C GLU A 418 -4.31 5.69 -16.17
N ASN A 419 -4.23 6.97 -16.54
CA ASN A 419 -4.90 7.53 -17.71
C ASN A 419 -6.42 7.24 -17.77
N GLY A 420 -7.03 7.01 -16.59
CA GLY A 420 -8.44 6.66 -16.49
C GLY A 420 -9.41 7.84 -16.60
N GLY A 421 -8.92 9.06 -16.46
CA GLY A 421 -9.76 10.25 -16.46
C GLY A 421 -10.44 10.52 -15.10
N ASN A 422 -11.76 10.59 -15.07
CA ASN A 422 -12.51 10.95 -13.87
C ASN A 422 -12.52 9.85 -12.81
N GLY A 423 -12.13 10.18 -11.57
CA GLY A 423 -11.98 9.22 -10.47
C GLY A 423 -13.27 8.51 -10.09
N SER A 424 -14.36 9.24 -9.86
CA SER A 424 -15.64 8.64 -9.45
C SER A 424 -16.28 7.81 -10.57
N ALA A 425 -16.14 8.23 -11.83
CA ALA A 425 -16.73 7.55 -12.97
C ALA A 425 -15.96 6.28 -13.39
N VAL A 426 -14.64 6.21 -13.16
CA VAL A 426 -13.80 5.10 -13.62
C VAL A 426 -13.33 4.21 -12.48
N ALA A 427 -12.77 4.78 -11.42
CA ALA A 427 -12.29 4.01 -10.27
C ALA A 427 -13.41 3.65 -9.28
N GLY A 428 -14.49 4.46 -9.20
CA GLY A 428 -15.66 4.18 -8.35
C GLY A 428 -16.35 2.84 -8.65
N PRO A 429 -16.72 2.53 -9.91
CA PRO A 429 -17.32 1.24 -10.28
C PRO A 429 -16.40 0.04 -9.99
N VAL A 430 -15.07 0.20 -10.19
CA VAL A 430 -14.08 -0.83 -9.81
C VAL A 430 -14.13 -1.08 -8.30
N ALA A 431 -14.13 -0.02 -7.50
CA ALA A 431 -14.22 -0.11 -6.05
C ALA A 431 -15.52 -0.79 -5.60
N ASN A 432 -16.68 -0.40 -6.20
CA ASN A 432 -17.95 -1.04 -5.89
C ASN A 432 -17.90 -2.56 -6.17
N THR A 433 -17.48 -2.96 -7.37
CA THR A 433 -17.39 -4.38 -7.75
C THR A 433 -16.52 -5.18 -6.79
N VAL A 434 -15.37 -4.62 -6.39
CA VAL A 434 -14.44 -5.28 -5.46
C VAL A 434 -15.04 -5.35 -4.05
N MET A 435 -15.63 -4.26 -3.54
CA MET A 435 -16.17 -4.24 -2.18
C MET A 435 -17.42 -5.09 -2.02
N GLN A 436 -18.27 -5.22 -3.06
CA GLN A 436 -19.35 -6.20 -3.10
C GLN A 436 -18.80 -7.63 -2.98
N LYS A 437 -17.71 -7.93 -3.68
CA LYS A 437 -17.04 -9.24 -3.57
C LYS A 437 -16.46 -9.48 -2.18
N VAL A 438 -15.86 -8.46 -1.56
CA VAL A 438 -15.34 -8.53 -0.18
C VAL A 438 -16.47 -8.92 0.77
N VAL A 439 -17.57 -8.17 0.79
CA VAL A 439 -18.70 -8.44 1.68
C VAL A 439 -19.29 -9.84 1.45
N SER A 440 -19.53 -10.24 0.20
CA SER A 440 -20.07 -11.55 -0.11
C SER A 440 -19.14 -12.72 0.27
N THR A 441 -17.83 -12.53 0.18
CA THR A 441 -16.84 -13.56 0.53
C THR A 441 -16.69 -13.68 2.04
N GLU A 442 -16.62 -12.57 2.77
CA GLU A 442 -16.46 -12.58 4.22
C GLU A 442 -17.75 -13.01 4.94
N SER A 443 -18.93 -12.69 4.39
CA SER A 443 -20.21 -13.23 4.90
C SER A 443 -20.24 -14.76 4.88
N ALA A 444 -19.69 -15.37 3.85
CA ALA A 444 -19.62 -16.83 3.76
C ALA A 444 -18.62 -17.48 4.72
N ARG A 445 -17.65 -16.71 5.28
CA ARG A 445 -16.69 -17.20 6.29
C ARG A 445 -17.23 -17.14 7.72
N THR A 446 -18.21 -16.29 7.97
CA THR A 446 -18.84 -16.09 9.30
C THR A 446 -20.06 -16.97 9.52
N GLN A 447 -20.57 -17.66 8.50
CA GLN A 447 -21.59 -18.71 8.56
C GLN A 447 -20.95 -20.10 8.66
#